data_fdc26e7eeb7f311bec1a45f1a3bc2736
#
_entry.id   fdc26e7eeb7f311bec1a45f1a3bc2736
#
_cell.length_a   1.000
_cell.length_b   1.000
_cell.length_c   1.000
_cell.angle_alpha   90.00
_cell.angle_beta   90.00
_cell.angle_gamma   90.00
#
_symmetry.space_group_name_H-M   'P 1'
#
loop_
_entity.id
_entity.type
_entity.pdbx_description
1 polymer ?
#
loop_
_entity_poly.entity_id
_entity_poly.type
_entity_poly.pdbx_seq_one_letter_code
_entity_poly.pdbx_strand_id
1 'polypeptide(L)'
;MSAVYQLIQQRKVSQMKSDFINNMTHEFKTPIATINLALDAIKNPIIFNDKDKVRNYISMIKEENKRMNAQVENVLRISKLQKRQLIISKDRYKLHDLIEDAITHVELIVQNRLGYIRTDFKASKSSILANDSYFTNVIVNILDNAIKYSEGPPKIDIITENLGNNILMSVKDQGIGISKMAQKRVFEEFYREHTGDVHNVKGHGLGLANVKRIVDNHQGSITVESEKDNGSIFTIKLPLIT
;
A
#
# COMPACT_ATOMS: atom_id res chain seq x y z
N MET A 1 -0.11 -26.53 21.05
CA MET A 1 -1.32 -25.81 20.57
C MET A 1 -2.36 -26.84 20.17
N SER A 2 -3.63 -26.70 20.58
CA SER A 2 -4.65 -27.73 20.29
C SER A 2 -5.02 -27.73 18.80
N ALA A 3 -5.31 -28.93 18.25
CA ALA A 3 -5.77 -29.11 16.86
C ALA A 3 -6.99 -28.22 16.52
N VAL A 4 -7.84 -27.96 17.49
CA VAL A 4 -8.99 -27.05 17.36
C VAL A 4 -8.55 -25.61 17.04
N TYR A 5 -7.51 -25.10 17.68
CA TYR A 5 -6.97 -23.76 17.39
C TYR A 5 -6.42 -23.68 15.96
N GLN A 6 -5.71 -24.72 15.51
CA GLN A 6 -5.20 -24.79 14.13
C GLN A 6 -6.34 -24.82 13.10
N LEU A 7 -7.39 -25.59 13.35
CA LEU A 7 -8.58 -25.65 12.48
C LEU A 7 -9.30 -24.29 12.39
N ILE A 8 -9.45 -23.61 13.52
CA ILE A 8 -10.07 -22.27 13.54
C ILE A 8 -9.22 -21.29 12.73
N GLN A 9 -7.90 -21.29 12.89
CA GLN A 9 -7.00 -20.44 12.13
C GLN A 9 -7.04 -20.76 10.64
N GLN A 10 -7.02 -22.03 10.25
CA GLN A 10 -7.16 -22.44 8.83
C GLN A 10 -8.48 -21.98 8.21
N ARG A 11 -9.60 -22.17 8.92
CA ARG A 11 -10.90 -21.68 8.44
C ARG A 11 -10.92 -20.17 8.25
N LYS A 12 -10.33 -19.42 9.19
CA LYS A 12 -10.25 -17.97 9.12
C LYS A 12 -9.42 -17.49 7.93
N VAL A 13 -8.27 -18.11 7.69
CA VAL A 13 -7.43 -17.81 6.52
C VAL A 13 -8.14 -18.18 5.21
N SER A 14 -8.85 -19.30 5.17
CA SER A 14 -9.63 -19.71 4.00
C SER A 14 -10.76 -18.73 3.70
N GLN A 15 -11.48 -18.27 4.73
CA GLN A 15 -12.53 -17.27 4.58
C GLN A 15 -11.96 -15.95 4.05
N MET A 16 -10.89 -15.42 4.67
CA MET A 16 -10.25 -14.19 4.23
C MET A 16 -9.75 -14.28 2.78
N LYS A 17 -9.25 -15.46 2.37
CA LYS A 17 -8.85 -15.70 0.97
C LYS A 17 -10.05 -15.69 0.02
N SER A 18 -11.18 -16.26 0.44
CA SER A 18 -12.42 -16.24 -0.35
C SER A 18 -12.94 -14.81 -0.51
N ASP A 19 -12.98 -14.06 0.59
CA ASP A 19 -13.40 -12.66 0.58
C ASP A 19 -12.49 -11.80 -0.30
N PHE A 20 -11.18 -12.06 -0.28
CA PHE A 20 -10.22 -11.42 -1.18
C PHE A 20 -10.52 -11.69 -2.66
N ILE A 21 -10.79 -12.97 -3.02
CA ILE A 21 -11.12 -13.36 -4.41
C ILE A 21 -12.41 -12.67 -4.85
N ASN A 22 -13.43 -12.64 -3.98
CA ASN A 22 -14.70 -11.99 -4.26
C ASN A 22 -14.51 -10.47 -4.48
N ASN A 23 -13.76 -9.81 -3.59
CA ASN A 23 -13.45 -8.39 -3.71
C ASN A 23 -12.66 -8.08 -4.99
N MET A 24 -11.67 -8.91 -5.33
CA MET A 24 -10.92 -8.80 -6.58
C MET A 24 -11.82 -8.92 -7.80
N THR A 25 -12.73 -9.89 -7.78
CA THR A 25 -13.71 -10.09 -8.87
C THR A 25 -14.57 -8.84 -9.05
N HIS A 26 -15.04 -8.22 -7.97
CA HIS A 26 -15.79 -6.98 -8.02
C HIS A 26 -14.94 -5.80 -8.52
N GLU A 27 -13.69 -5.68 -8.07
CA GLU A 27 -12.79 -4.62 -8.51
C GLU A 27 -12.38 -4.73 -9.98
N PHE A 28 -12.37 -5.93 -10.57
CA PHE A 28 -12.19 -6.11 -12.01
C PHE A 28 -13.48 -5.86 -12.81
N LYS A 29 -14.64 -6.20 -12.27
CA LYS A 29 -15.93 -5.99 -12.98
C LYS A 29 -16.18 -4.52 -13.29
N THR A 30 -15.88 -3.63 -12.36
CA THR A 30 -16.15 -2.18 -12.52
C THR A 30 -15.39 -1.57 -13.71
N PRO A 31 -14.04 -1.66 -13.82
CA PRO A 31 -13.33 -1.12 -14.98
C PRO A 31 -13.73 -1.79 -16.30
N ILE A 32 -14.00 -3.09 -16.28
CA ILE A 32 -14.49 -3.81 -17.49
C ILE A 32 -15.84 -3.22 -17.93
N ALA A 33 -16.77 -3.00 -17.01
CA ALA A 33 -18.07 -2.40 -17.33
C ALA A 33 -17.91 -0.96 -17.87
N THR A 34 -16.99 -0.16 -17.28
CA THR A 34 -16.69 1.20 -17.75
C THR A 34 -16.10 1.20 -19.16
N ILE A 35 -15.18 0.28 -19.45
CA ILE A 35 -14.60 0.11 -20.81
C ILE A 35 -15.67 -0.27 -21.80
N ASN A 36 -16.53 -1.24 -21.49
CA ASN A 36 -17.63 -1.66 -22.37
C ASN A 36 -18.60 -0.52 -22.62
N LEU A 37 -18.99 0.24 -21.59
CA LEU A 37 -19.87 1.40 -21.72
C LEU A 37 -19.26 2.45 -22.65
N ALA A 38 -17.96 2.76 -22.49
CA ALA A 38 -17.25 3.70 -23.34
C ALA A 38 -17.17 3.22 -24.80
N LEU A 39 -16.93 1.93 -25.04
CA LEU A 39 -16.93 1.34 -26.37
C LEU A 39 -18.32 1.37 -27.03
N ASP A 40 -19.37 1.10 -26.27
CA ASP A 40 -20.74 1.18 -26.79
C ASP A 40 -21.16 2.61 -27.09
N ALA A 41 -20.72 3.57 -26.27
CA ALA A 41 -20.94 5.00 -26.54
C ALA A 41 -20.27 5.44 -27.84
N ILE A 42 -19.03 5.01 -28.10
CA ILE A 42 -18.31 5.34 -29.36
C ILE A 42 -19.02 4.77 -30.58
N LYS A 43 -19.73 3.62 -30.49
CA LYS A 43 -20.50 3.06 -31.62
C LYS A 43 -21.71 3.91 -32.00
N ASN A 44 -22.17 4.81 -31.13
CA ASN A 44 -23.30 5.71 -31.45
C ASN A 44 -22.87 6.72 -32.53
N PRO A 45 -23.59 6.82 -33.66
CA PRO A 45 -23.22 7.72 -34.77
C PRO A 45 -23.06 9.19 -34.38
N ILE A 46 -23.82 9.67 -33.38
CA ILE A 46 -23.75 11.05 -32.88
C ILE A 46 -22.41 11.29 -32.16
N ILE A 47 -21.96 10.30 -31.41
CA ILE A 47 -20.69 10.38 -30.64
C ILE A 47 -19.52 10.11 -31.60
N PHE A 48 -19.65 9.14 -32.49
CA PHE A 48 -18.62 8.75 -33.44
C PHE A 48 -18.18 9.92 -34.34
N ASN A 49 -19.11 10.80 -34.73
CA ASN A 49 -18.84 11.99 -35.52
C ASN A 49 -18.28 13.18 -34.71
N ASP A 50 -18.26 13.10 -33.39
CA ASP A 50 -17.72 14.12 -32.49
C ASP A 50 -16.32 13.69 -32.00
N LYS A 51 -15.27 14.23 -32.64
CA LYS A 51 -13.88 13.87 -32.36
C LYS A 51 -13.47 14.09 -30.88
N ASP A 52 -14.02 15.10 -30.23
CA ASP A 52 -13.64 15.43 -28.85
C ASP A 52 -14.29 14.44 -27.87
N LYS A 53 -15.56 14.06 -28.12
CA LYS A 53 -16.20 12.99 -27.33
C LYS A 53 -15.51 11.64 -27.51
N VAL A 54 -15.18 11.27 -28.76
CA VAL A 54 -14.43 10.04 -29.02
C VAL A 54 -13.09 10.04 -28.28
N ARG A 55 -12.34 11.15 -28.33
CA ARG A 55 -11.07 11.28 -27.61
C ARG A 55 -11.24 11.10 -26.09
N ASN A 56 -12.28 11.68 -25.51
CA ASN A 56 -12.57 11.53 -24.09
C ASN A 56 -12.88 10.07 -23.70
N TYR A 57 -13.69 9.36 -24.49
CA TYR A 57 -13.96 7.94 -24.24
C TYR A 57 -12.73 7.05 -24.42
N ILE A 58 -11.88 7.34 -25.42
CA ILE A 58 -10.60 6.62 -25.57
C ILE A 58 -9.68 6.88 -24.38
N SER A 59 -9.61 8.11 -23.86
CA SER A 59 -8.84 8.41 -22.64
C SER A 59 -9.36 7.64 -21.45
N MET A 60 -10.67 7.58 -21.25
CA MET A 60 -11.32 6.78 -20.20
C MET A 60 -10.95 5.29 -20.30
N ILE A 61 -11.02 4.70 -21.50
CA ILE A 61 -10.63 3.31 -21.74
C ILE A 61 -9.16 3.10 -21.38
N LYS A 62 -8.28 4.01 -21.79
CA LYS A 62 -6.84 3.94 -21.50
C LYS A 62 -6.54 4.02 -20.00
N GLU A 63 -7.22 4.88 -19.27
CA GLU A 63 -7.08 5.01 -17.81
C GLU A 63 -7.53 3.76 -17.08
N GLU A 64 -8.70 3.19 -17.44
CA GLU A 64 -9.19 1.96 -16.82
C GLU A 64 -8.31 0.75 -17.16
N ASN A 65 -7.77 0.67 -18.38
CA ASN A 65 -6.80 -0.36 -18.74
C ASN A 65 -5.50 -0.26 -17.93
N LYS A 66 -4.95 0.96 -17.78
CA LYS A 66 -3.77 1.20 -16.93
C LYS A 66 -4.04 0.79 -15.48
N ARG A 67 -5.23 1.08 -14.97
CA ARG A 67 -5.67 0.69 -13.62
C ARG A 67 -5.77 -0.82 -13.45
N MET A 68 -6.37 -1.52 -14.44
CA MET A 68 -6.44 -2.99 -14.43
C MET A 68 -5.06 -3.64 -14.46
N ASN A 69 -4.15 -3.14 -15.29
CA ASN A 69 -2.77 -3.65 -15.34
C ASN A 69 -2.06 -3.49 -14.00
N ALA A 70 -2.20 -2.34 -13.33
CA ALA A 70 -1.63 -2.13 -11.99
C ALA A 70 -2.21 -3.11 -10.96
N GLN A 71 -3.51 -3.44 -11.05
CA GLN A 71 -4.14 -4.44 -10.19
C GLN A 71 -3.61 -5.85 -10.44
N VAL A 72 -3.45 -6.25 -11.70
CA VAL A 72 -2.87 -7.56 -12.09
C VAL A 72 -1.44 -7.67 -11.57
N GLU A 73 -0.61 -6.65 -11.77
CA GLU A 73 0.77 -6.64 -11.28
C GLU A 73 0.83 -6.76 -9.75
N ASN A 74 -0.07 -6.10 -9.03
CA ASN A 74 -0.18 -6.24 -7.59
C ASN A 74 -0.51 -7.68 -7.16
N VAL A 75 -1.47 -8.33 -7.82
CA VAL A 75 -1.85 -9.74 -7.54
C VAL A 75 -0.69 -10.68 -7.86
N LEU A 76 -0.02 -10.50 -8.99
CA LEU A 76 1.14 -11.32 -9.39
C LEU A 76 2.32 -11.15 -8.42
N ARG A 77 2.59 -9.92 -7.98
CA ARG A 77 3.62 -9.63 -6.97
C ARG A 77 3.34 -10.35 -5.65
N ILE A 78 2.08 -10.34 -5.20
CA ILE A 78 1.63 -11.06 -4.01
C ILE A 78 1.85 -12.57 -4.17
N SER A 79 1.42 -13.13 -5.30
CA SER A 79 1.62 -14.56 -5.60
C SER A 79 3.10 -14.96 -5.62
N LYS A 80 3.99 -14.13 -6.17
CA LYS A 80 5.44 -14.34 -6.15
C LYS A 80 6.00 -14.28 -4.73
N LEU A 81 5.49 -13.38 -3.90
CA LEU A 81 5.90 -13.23 -2.51
C LEU A 81 5.45 -14.39 -1.62
N GLN A 82 4.32 -15.04 -1.94
CA GLN A 82 3.82 -16.22 -1.20
C GLN A 82 4.66 -17.48 -1.45
N LYS A 83 5.34 -17.61 -2.60
CA LYS A 83 6.31 -18.68 -2.80
C LYS A 83 7.50 -18.41 -1.90
N ARG A 84 7.72 -19.24 -0.89
CA ARG A 84 8.67 -19.18 0.24
C ARG A 84 10.16 -18.91 -0.08
N GLN A 85 10.53 -18.54 -1.30
CA GLN A 85 11.89 -18.33 -1.75
C GLN A 85 12.05 -17.04 -2.55
N LEU A 86 11.85 -15.89 -1.87
CA LEU A 86 12.43 -14.66 -2.39
C LEU A 86 13.90 -14.60 -1.94
N ILE A 87 14.79 -15.10 -2.77
CA ILE A 87 16.19 -14.68 -2.69
C ILE A 87 16.22 -13.24 -3.20
N ILE A 88 16.05 -12.29 -2.27
CA ILE A 88 16.16 -10.85 -2.60
C ILE A 88 17.65 -10.54 -2.59
N SER A 89 18.21 -10.23 -3.75
CA SER A 89 19.53 -9.59 -3.82
C SER A 89 19.45 -8.27 -3.09
N LYS A 90 20.38 -8.04 -2.17
CA LYS A 90 20.46 -6.82 -1.36
C LYS A 90 21.82 -6.19 -1.58
N ASP A 91 21.80 -4.91 -1.85
CA ASP A 91 22.95 -4.09 -2.02
C ASP A 91 22.99 -2.97 -0.97
N ARG A 92 24.08 -2.23 -0.92
CA ARG A 92 24.24 -1.11 0.01
C ARG A 92 23.48 0.12 -0.52
N TYR A 93 22.48 0.59 0.25
CA TYR A 93 21.74 1.82 -0.03
C TYR A 93 21.70 2.73 1.19
N LYS A 94 21.52 4.01 0.96
CA LYS A 94 21.14 4.94 2.03
C LYS A 94 19.63 4.94 2.15
N LEU A 95 19.11 4.72 3.36
CA LEU A 95 17.66 4.73 3.60
C LEU A 95 17.05 6.08 3.21
N HIS A 96 17.76 7.19 3.41
CA HIS A 96 17.27 8.53 3.05
C HIS A 96 17.00 8.64 1.55
N ASP A 97 17.88 8.10 0.68
CA ASP A 97 17.70 8.13 -0.77
C ASP A 97 16.44 7.33 -1.18
N LEU A 98 16.20 6.17 -0.53
CA LEU A 98 15.00 5.35 -0.76
C LEU A 98 13.71 6.04 -0.28
N ILE A 99 13.78 6.85 0.79
CA ILE A 99 12.65 7.64 1.26
C ILE A 99 12.34 8.75 0.26
N GLU A 100 13.33 9.48 -0.22
CA GLU A 100 13.16 10.54 -1.20
C GLU A 100 12.58 9.99 -2.51
N ASP A 101 13.09 8.85 -3.01
CA ASP A 101 12.54 8.16 -4.17
C ASP A 101 11.06 7.78 -3.95
N ALA A 102 10.73 7.19 -2.81
CA ALA A 102 9.35 6.82 -2.49
C ALA A 102 8.40 8.04 -2.43
N ILE A 103 8.87 9.19 -1.95
CA ILE A 103 8.09 10.43 -1.91
C ILE A 103 7.72 10.87 -3.32
N THR A 104 8.64 10.78 -4.30
CA THR A 104 8.35 11.18 -5.69
C THR A 104 7.17 10.43 -6.30
N HIS A 105 6.94 9.17 -5.87
CA HIS A 105 5.83 8.36 -6.37
C HIS A 105 4.45 8.84 -5.89
N VAL A 106 4.37 9.54 -4.77
CA VAL A 106 3.10 9.95 -4.14
C VAL A 106 2.91 11.47 -4.07
N GLU A 107 3.97 12.25 -4.31
CA GLU A 107 3.99 13.70 -4.14
C GLU A 107 2.85 14.40 -4.90
N LEU A 108 2.65 14.06 -6.16
CA LEU A 108 1.59 14.66 -6.97
C LEU A 108 0.18 14.39 -6.39
N ILE A 109 -0.03 13.20 -5.82
CA ILE A 109 -1.32 12.85 -5.20
C ILE A 109 -1.54 13.69 -3.94
N VAL A 110 -0.49 13.87 -3.13
CA VAL A 110 -0.53 14.67 -1.91
C VAL A 110 -0.78 16.13 -2.23
N GLN A 111 -0.07 16.70 -3.21
CA GLN A 111 -0.25 18.08 -3.67
C GLN A 111 -1.65 18.33 -4.22
N ASN A 112 -2.20 17.43 -5.04
CA ASN A 112 -3.57 17.52 -5.58
C ASN A 112 -4.64 17.50 -4.47
N ARG A 113 -4.32 16.92 -3.31
CA ARG A 113 -5.18 16.93 -2.12
C ARG A 113 -4.84 18.06 -1.15
N LEU A 114 -4.01 19.04 -1.55
CA LEU A 114 -3.56 20.16 -0.72
C LEU A 114 -2.88 19.72 0.58
N GLY A 115 -2.23 18.57 0.55
CA GLY A 115 -1.49 18.00 1.68
C GLY A 115 0.00 18.33 1.66
N TYR A 116 0.75 17.73 2.58
CA TYR A 116 2.21 17.82 2.61
C TYR A 116 2.86 16.52 3.12
N ILE A 117 4.10 16.30 2.71
CA ILE A 117 5.04 15.35 3.30
C ILE A 117 6.25 16.14 3.81
N ARG A 118 6.59 15.96 5.08
CA ARG A 118 7.79 16.55 5.69
C ARG A 118 8.75 15.44 6.06
N THR A 119 10.04 15.69 5.86
CA THR A 119 11.12 14.78 6.28
C THR A 119 11.97 15.44 7.35
N ASP A 120 12.30 14.68 8.39
CA ASP A 120 13.23 15.06 9.47
C ASP A 120 14.28 13.96 9.64
N PHE A 121 15.39 14.06 8.91
CA PHE A 121 16.46 13.07 8.90
C PHE A 121 17.46 13.31 10.05
N LYS A 122 17.06 12.89 11.27
CA LYS A 122 17.93 12.97 12.45
C LYS A 122 19.00 11.89 12.49
N ALA A 123 18.81 10.79 11.72
CA ALA A 123 19.78 9.72 11.67
C ALA A 123 21.06 10.16 10.93
N SER A 124 22.20 10.21 11.63
CA SER A 124 23.50 10.52 11.04
C SER A 124 24.08 9.39 10.19
N LYS A 125 23.64 8.13 10.45
CA LYS A 125 24.00 6.92 9.70
C LYS A 125 22.75 6.36 9.08
N SER A 126 22.74 6.15 7.75
CA SER A 126 21.55 5.67 7.04
C SER A 126 21.84 4.51 6.08
N SER A 127 23.06 3.96 6.08
CA SER A 127 23.43 2.84 5.20
C SER A 127 22.82 1.53 5.69
N ILE A 128 22.08 0.85 4.82
CA ILE A 128 21.42 -0.43 5.07
C ILE A 128 21.71 -1.40 3.93
N LEU A 129 21.53 -2.71 4.16
CA LEU A 129 21.44 -3.71 3.09
C LEU A 129 19.99 -3.84 2.66
N ALA A 130 19.68 -3.41 1.43
CA ALA A 130 18.32 -3.45 0.91
C ALA A 130 18.30 -3.84 -0.57
N ASN A 131 17.14 -4.29 -1.02
CA ASN A 131 16.80 -4.22 -2.43
C ASN A 131 16.02 -2.93 -2.64
N ASP A 132 16.50 -2.08 -3.52
CA ASP A 132 15.94 -0.74 -3.79
C ASP A 132 14.45 -0.80 -4.13
N SER A 133 14.11 -1.54 -5.16
CA SER A 133 12.74 -1.65 -5.66
C SER A 133 11.76 -2.19 -4.62
N TYR A 134 12.14 -3.25 -3.87
CA TYR A 134 11.27 -3.78 -2.83
C TYR A 134 11.15 -2.83 -1.64
N PHE A 135 12.25 -2.16 -1.26
CA PHE A 135 12.20 -1.31 -0.08
C PHE A 135 11.54 0.04 -0.36
N THR A 136 11.77 0.64 -1.52
CA THR A 136 10.99 1.81 -1.99
C THR A 136 9.49 1.49 -1.99
N ASN A 137 9.09 0.30 -2.47
CA ASN A 137 7.69 -0.14 -2.41
C ASN A 137 7.16 -0.30 -0.98
N VAL A 138 7.98 -0.70 0.00
CA VAL A 138 7.59 -0.71 1.42
C VAL A 138 7.19 0.69 1.88
N ILE A 139 8.00 1.68 1.57
CA ILE A 139 7.76 3.07 1.97
C ILE A 139 6.52 3.61 1.25
N VAL A 140 6.41 3.41 -0.07
CA VAL A 140 5.24 3.81 -0.86
C VAL A 140 3.95 3.21 -0.30
N ASN A 141 3.93 1.92 0.09
CA ASN A 141 2.74 1.30 0.69
C ASN A 141 2.31 1.95 2.01
N ILE A 142 3.26 2.40 2.83
CA ILE A 142 2.95 3.11 4.08
C ILE A 142 2.41 4.50 3.77
N LEU A 143 3.04 5.23 2.83
CA LEU A 143 2.61 6.55 2.39
C LEU A 143 1.22 6.51 1.73
N ASP A 144 0.97 5.53 0.87
CA ASP A 144 -0.35 5.31 0.26
C ASP A 144 -1.44 5.09 1.31
N ASN A 145 -1.14 4.33 2.38
CA ASN A 145 -2.08 4.16 3.48
C ASN A 145 -2.31 5.48 4.21
N ALA A 146 -1.26 6.23 4.53
CA ALA A 146 -1.39 7.54 5.16
C ALA A 146 -2.26 8.50 4.34
N ILE A 147 -2.07 8.55 3.01
CA ILE A 147 -2.86 9.37 2.09
C ILE A 147 -4.31 8.89 2.04
N LYS A 148 -4.50 7.60 1.91
CA LYS A 148 -5.79 6.97 1.70
C LYS A 148 -6.72 7.09 2.90
N TYR A 149 -6.18 6.98 4.11
CA TYR A 149 -6.94 7.06 5.35
C TYR A 149 -6.99 8.47 5.96
N SER A 150 -6.49 9.47 5.24
CA SER A 150 -6.71 10.88 5.59
C SER A 150 -8.07 11.36 5.08
N GLU A 151 -8.93 11.87 5.95
CA GLU A 151 -10.24 12.44 5.57
C GLU A 151 -10.11 13.80 4.89
N GLY A 152 -9.11 14.59 5.26
CA GLY A 152 -8.78 15.90 4.66
C GLY A 152 -7.48 15.87 3.86
N PRO A 153 -6.81 17.03 3.74
CA PRO A 153 -5.47 17.12 3.17
C PRO A 153 -4.49 16.20 3.93
N PRO A 154 -3.78 15.28 3.23
CA PRO A 154 -2.82 14.39 3.89
C PRO A 154 -1.69 15.18 4.54
N LYS A 155 -1.43 14.93 5.83
CA LYS A 155 -0.34 15.53 6.59
C LYS A 155 0.54 14.41 7.10
N ILE A 156 1.72 14.27 6.50
CA ILE A 156 2.60 13.13 6.72
C ILE A 156 3.97 13.65 7.15
N ASP A 157 4.48 13.13 8.28
CA ASP A 157 5.82 13.42 8.74
C ASP A 157 6.65 12.12 8.73
N ILE A 158 7.84 12.15 8.13
CA ILE A 158 8.79 11.03 8.07
C ILE A 158 10.00 11.41 8.90
N ILE A 159 10.28 10.64 9.94
CA ILE A 159 11.39 10.91 10.86
C ILE A 159 12.33 9.72 10.84
N THR A 160 13.64 9.98 10.80
CA THR A 160 14.65 8.93 10.97
C THR A 160 15.55 9.21 12.16
N GLU A 161 15.87 8.16 12.91
CA GLU A 161 16.73 8.25 14.10
C GLU A 161 17.67 7.03 14.16
N ASN A 162 18.85 7.19 14.76
CA ASN A 162 19.70 6.05 15.06
C ASN A 162 19.43 5.53 16.48
N LEU A 163 19.29 4.22 16.62
CA LEU A 163 19.16 3.52 17.90
C LEU A 163 20.20 2.38 17.97
N GLY A 164 21.34 2.68 18.58
CA GLY A 164 22.47 1.75 18.59
C GLY A 164 22.95 1.43 17.15
N ASN A 165 23.00 0.15 16.80
CA ASN A 165 23.36 -0.34 15.47
C ASN A 165 22.17 -0.41 14.49
N ASN A 166 21.09 0.30 14.78
CA ASN A 166 19.90 0.31 13.94
C ASN A 166 19.54 1.73 13.53
N ILE A 167 18.79 1.82 12.42
CA ILE A 167 18.06 3.02 12.03
C ILE A 167 16.57 2.76 12.20
N LEU A 168 15.88 3.73 12.77
CA LEU A 168 14.43 3.79 12.85
C LEU A 168 13.94 4.75 11.77
N MET A 169 12.88 4.37 11.06
CA MET A 169 12.10 5.23 10.18
C MET A 169 10.66 5.22 10.67
N SER A 170 10.16 6.35 11.09
CA SER A 170 8.80 6.55 11.54
C SER A 170 8.02 7.39 10.54
N VAL A 171 6.88 6.90 10.08
CA VAL A 171 5.93 7.62 9.24
C VAL A 171 4.70 7.90 10.07
N LYS A 172 4.44 9.18 10.34
CA LYS A 172 3.30 9.67 11.12
C LYS A 172 2.27 10.30 10.19
N ASP A 173 1.02 9.90 10.30
CA ASP A 173 -0.14 10.48 9.64
C ASP A 173 -1.13 11.09 10.64
N GLN A 174 -2.08 11.87 10.12
CA GLN A 174 -3.20 12.45 10.87
C GLN A 174 -4.53 11.92 10.30
N GLY A 175 -4.57 10.62 9.97
CA GLY A 175 -5.76 9.96 9.45
C GLY A 175 -6.74 9.51 10.55
N ILE A 176 -7.69 8.68 10.16
CA ILE A 176 -8.76 8.14 11.05
C ILE A 176 -8.22 7.25 12.18
N GLY A 177 -6.94 6.90 12.16
CA GLY A 177 -6.35 5.99 13.12
C GLY A 177 -6.83 4.55 13.02
N ILE A 178 -6.31 3.70 13.91
CA ILE A 178 -6.53 2.25 13.91
C ILE A 178 -6.90 1.81 15.33
N SER A 179 -7.97 1.03 15.50
CA SER A 179 -8.37 0.53 16.81
C SER A 179 -7.31 -0.40 17.42
N LYS A 180 -7.24 -0.47 18.75
CA LYS A 180 -6.28 -1.34 19.48
C LYS A 180 -6.40 -2.81 19.10
N MET A 181 -7.58 -3.27 18.73
CA MET A 181 -7.82 -4.63 18.26
C MET A 181 -7.26 -4.83 16.86
N ALA A 182 -7.46 -3.87 15.96
CA ALA A 182 -6.97 -3.91 14.59
C ALA A 182 -5.44 -3.77 14.52
N GLN A 183 -4.80 -2.97 15.37
CA GLN A 183 -3.34 -2.82 15.42
C GLN A 183 -2.60 -4.16 15.59
N LYS A 184 -3.18 -5.10 16.31
CA LYS A 184 -2.60 -6.45 16.48
C LYS A 184 -2.63 -7.29 15.22
N ARG A 185 -3.44 -6.89 14.23
CA ARG A 185 -3.80 -7.68 13.06
C ARG A 185 -3.52 -7.01 11.73
N VAL A 186 -3.19 -5.71 11.70
CA VAL A 186 -3.02 -4.95 10.45
C VAL A 186 -1.93 -5.51 9.53
N PHE A 187 -1.02 -6.32 10.06
CA PHE A 187 0.03 -7.01 9.31
C PHE A 187 -0.36 -8.44 8.90
N GLU A 188 -1.57 -8.92 9.27
CA GLU A 188 -2.09 -10.22 8.79
C GLU A 188 -2.52 -10.07 7.32
N GLU A 189 -2.25 -11.12 6.51
CA GLU A 189 -2.71 -11.16 5.11
C GLU A 189 -4.24 -11.09 5.05
N PHE A 190 -4.77 -10.29 4.12
CA PHE A 190 -6.19 -10.09 3.86
C PHE A 190 -6.96 -9.39 4.99
N TYR A 191 -6.30 -9.00 6.08
CA TYR A 191 -6.97 -8.31 7.17
C TYR A 191 -7.37 -6.88 6.77
N ARG A 192 -8.60 -6.53 7.08
CA ARG A 192 -9.13 -5.16 7.00
C ARG A 192 -9.98 -4.90 8.23
N GLU A 193 -9.86 -3.72 8.80
CA GLU A 193 -10.80 -3.27 9.81
C GLU A 193 -12.12 -2.91 9.13
N HIS A 194 -13.21 -3.51 9.57
CA HIS A 194 -14.56 -3.15 9.11
C HIS A 194 -14.99 -1.88 9.83
N THR A 195 -14.84 -0.75 9.20
CA THR A 195 -15.26 0.56 9.71
C THR A 195 -16.65 0.89 9.15
N GLY A 196 -17.70 0.13 9.54
CA GLY A 196 -19.09 0.43 9.18
C GLY A 196 -19.32 0.73 7.69
N ASP A 197 -20.07 1.77 7.36
CA ASP A 197 -20.46 2.16 5.99
C ASP A 197 -19.34 2.74 5.11
N VAL A 198 -18.09 2.78 5.56
CA VAL A 198 -16.97 3.26 4.74
C VAL A 198 -16.48 2.16 3.80
N HIS A 199 -17.39 1.63 2.97
CA HIS A 199 -17.06 0.75 1.82
C HIS A 199 -16.23 1.45 0.74
N ASN A 200 -15.97 2.76 0.84
CA ASN A 200 -15.32 3.55 -0.20
C ASN A 200 -13.79 3.50 -0.19
N VAL A 201 -13.15 2.92 0.82
CA VAL A 201 -11.68 2.86 0.85
C VAL A 201 -11.20 1.61 0.14
N LYS A 202 -10.85 1.72 -1.15
CA LYS A 202 -10.35 0.61 -1.98
C LYS A 202 -9.05 0.02 -1.44
N GLY A 203 -8.97 -1.32 -1.32
CA GLY A 203 -7.74 -2.02 -0.95
C GLY A 203 -7.96 -3.48 -0.58
N HIS A 204 -6.89 -4.28 -0.74
CA HIS A 204 -6.95 -5.73 -0.73
C HIS A 204 -6.53 -6.37 0.60
N GLY A 205 -6.16 -5.58 1.61
CA GLY A 205 -5.65 -6.10 2.90
C GLY A 205 -4.29 -6.80 2.79
N LEU A 206 -3.50 -6.49 1.76
CA LEU A 206 -2.23 -7.16 1.48
C LEU A 206 -1.02 -6.23 1.59
N GLY A 207 -1.23 -4.90 1.54
CA GLY A 207 -0.16 -3.92 1.55
C GLY A 207 0.73 -4.01 2.79
N LEU A 208 0.14 -3.94 3.98
CA LEU A 208 0.88 -3.99 5.23
C LEU A 208 1.46 -5.38 5.55
N ALA A 209 0.78 -6.46 5.17
CA ALA A 209 1.32 -7.81 5.28
C ALA A 209 2.58 -7.97 4.41
N ASN A 210 2.57 -7.37 3.22
CA ASN A 210 3.70 -7.35 2.31
C ASN A 210 4.86 -6.50 2.85
N VAL A 211 4.55 -5.31 3.40
CA VAL A 211 5.51 -4.46 4.10
C VAL A 211 6.21 -5.26 5.19
N LYS A 212 5.46 -5.92 6.08
CA LYS A 212 6.04 -6.73 7.16
C LYS A 212 6.96 -7.82 6.63
N ARG A 213 6.56 -8.57 5.61
CA ARG A 213 7.37 -9.65 5.01
C ARG A 213 8.67 -9.13 4.40
N ILE A 214 8.63 -7.99 3.70
CA ILE A 214 9.84 -7.39 3.11
C ILE A 214 10.76 -6.89 4.23
N VAL A 215 10.22 -6.20 5.24
CA VAL A 215 10.98 -5.72 6.39
C VAL A 215 11.61 -6.88 7.16
N ASP A 216 10.88 -7.96 7.43
CA ASP A 216 11.39 -9.17 8.09
C ASP A 216 12.52 -9.82 7.24
N ASN A 217 12.36 -9.86 5.90
CA ASN A 217 13.42 -10.35 5.00
C ASN A 217 14.68 -9.47 5.07
N HIS A 218 14.54 -8.18 5.36
CA HIS A 218 15.64 -7.24 5.56
C HIS A 218 16.16 -7.24 7.02
N GLN A 219 15.85 -8.29 7.81
CA GLN A 219 16.27 -8.42 9.22
C GLN A 219 15.80 -7.26 10.10
N GLY A 220 14.75 -6.56 9.66
CA GLY A 220 14.11 -5.47 10.37
C GLY A 220 12.87 -5.91 11.16
N SER A 221 12.21 -4.94 11.72
CA SER A 221 10.89 -5.10 12.32
C SER A 221 10.03 -3.88 12.03
N ILE A 222 8.71 -4.07 11.99
CA ILE A 222 7.73 -2.99 11.86
C ILE A 222 6.74 -3.05 12.99
N THR A 223 6.39 -1.88 13.53
CA THR A 223 5.37 -1.68 14.55
C THR A 223 4.42 -0.58 14.13
N VAL A 224 3.25 -0.54 14.76
CA VAL A 224 2.27 0.54 14.61
C VAL A 224 1.79 0.99 15.97
N GLU A 225 1.74 2.29 16.16
CA GLU A 225 1.08 2.98 17.27
C GLU A 225 0.01 3.89 16.67
N SER A 226 -1.21 3.77 17.16
CA SER A 226 -2.32 4.55 16.61
C SER A 226 -3.40 4.75 17.67
N GLU A 227 -4.10 5.84 17.52
CA GLU A 227 -5.30 6.14 18.26
C GLU A 227 -6.39 6.56 17.28
N LYS A 228 -7.61 6.09 17.50
CA LYS A 228 -8.73 6.40 16.64
C LYS A 228 -8.93 7.92 16.58
N ASP A 229 -9.13 8.44 15.38
CA ASP A 229 -9.30 9.85 15.04
C ASP A 229 -8.06 10.75 15.30
N ASN A 230 -6.92 10.15 15.69
CA ASN A 230 -5.64 10.86 15.95
C ASN A 230 -4.50 10.41 15.04
N GLY A 231 -4.80 9.57 14.02
CA GLY A 231 -3.82 9.08 13.06
C GLY A 231 -3.01 7.90 13.55
N SER A 232 -1.93 7.61 12.84
CA SER A 232 -1.06 6.45 13.08
C SER A 232 0.41 6.80 12.94
N ILE A 233 1.25 6.02 13.62
CA ILE A 233 2.71 6.05 13.47
C ILE A 233 3.16 4.63 13.14
N PHE A 234 3.68 4.45 11.92
CA PHE A 234 4.33 3.21 11.51
C PHE A 234 5.84 3.37 11.68
N THR A 235 6.46 2.52 12.49
CA THR A 235 7.91 2.56 12.74
C THR A 235 8.58 1.31 12.21
N ILE A 236 9.52 1.48 11.27
CA ILE A 236 10.39 0.42 10.76
C ILE A 236 11.77 0.58 11.41
N LYS A 237 12.29 -0.54 11.94
CA LYS A 237 13.64 -0.66 12.47
C LYS A 237 14.47 -1.55 11.55
N LEU A 238 15.65 -1.10 11.13
CA LEU A 238 16.56 -1.83 10.27
C LEU A 238 17.98 -1.83 10.84
N PRO A 239 18.74 -2.92 10.65
CA PRO A 239 20.17 -2.93 10.99
C PRO A 239 20.96 -2.01 10.07
N LEU A 240 21.84 -1.22 10.66
CA LEU A 240 22.84 -0.44 9.92
C LEU A 240 23.97 -1.34 9.46
N ILE A 241 24.56 -1.00 8.32
CA ILE A 241 25.81 -1.57 7.87
C ILE A 241 26.94 -0.56 8.10
N THR A 242 28.03 -1.06 8.62
CA THR A 242 29.28 -0.31 8.81
C THR A 242 30.06 -0.17 7.50
#